data_f8d60c161b73ad360a991b66bcbdefd9
#
_entry.id   f8d60c161b73ad360a991b66bcbdefd9
#
_cell.length_a   1.000
_cell.length_b   1.000
_cell.length_c   1.000
_cell.angle_alpha   90.00
_cell.angle_beta   90.00
_cell.angle_gamma   90.00
#
_symmetry.space_group_name_H-M   'P 1'
#
loop_
_entity.id
_entity.type
_entity.pdbx_description
1 polymer ?
#
loop_
_entity_poly.entity_id
_entity_poly.type
_entity_poly.pdbx_seq_one_letter_code
_entity_poly.pdbx_strand_id
1 'polypeptide(L)'
;LMSRSPEQHLAEISALLPPQKSTFVNLREALGRRTFSAVTAQWDSPRFDNSQMDGFALGPSHLNGGTFAVGPTIPAGHDPDQWYPRGIEKDIAPIMTGARLPKNTAAIIPVEKTTPGNFDAPQVEIPATPQGQFIRLQGSDITAGDEIIPAGTELNSVHIGVLASQSIKSIEVAAKPRVLIITGGSEISEQHGPATIPDANGPLLRSLCARNNIEVIAGLHTNDDPERLRFELENAIDQYQPDVIITSGGISHGKFEVFRQILEGTPNSWFGHVDQQPGGPQGISTFAETPVISLPGNPISTLVSFTLFVAPALNRQPLRHLDARITAPVQGLQDNREQFLRGTISYRNGHVLATPLLGTSSHLLVQAATADCLIRIPARTTVEENDIVKIYPFN
;
A
#
# COMPACT_ATOMS: atom_id res chain seq x y z
N LEU A 1 -23.82 -29.23 5.46
CA LEU A 1 -22.63 -28.41 5.73
C LEU A 1 -23.12 -26.98 5.94
N MET A 2 -22.85 -26.40 7.13
CA MET A 2 -23.19 -25.00 7.38
C MET A 2 -22.31 -24.15 6.44
N SER A 3 -22.93 -23.21 5.70
CA SER A 3 -22.20 -22.19 4.92
C SER A 3 -21.48 -21.23 5.86
N ARG A 4 -20.45 -20.56 5.36
CA ARG A 4 -19.72 -19.49 6.07
C ARG A 4 -20.07 -18.15 5.47
N SER A 5 -20.11 -17.08 6.27
CA SER A 5 -20.10 -15.73 5.70
C SER A 5 -18.74 -15.42 5.06
N PRO A 6 -18.66 -14.42 4.16
CA PRO A 6 -17.37 -13.97 3.62
C PRO A 6 -16.36 -13.60 4.71
N GLU A 7 -16.80 -12.92 5.77
CA GLU A 7 -15.96 -12.50 6.88
C GLU A 7 -15.42 -13.69 7.68
N GLN A 8 -16.28 -14.69 7.96
CA GLN A 8 -15.87 -15.92 8.63
C GLN A 8 -14.82 -16.67 7.81
N HIS A 9 -15.02 -16.78 6.48
CA HIS A 9 -14.06 -17.46 5.62
C HIS A 9 -12.71 -16.73 5.54
N LEU A 10 -12.71 -15.40 5.46
CA LEU A 10 -11.48 -14.60 5.53
C LEU A 10 -10.75 -14.79 6.86
N ALA A 11 -11.46 -14.83 7.97
CA ALA A 11 -10.87 -15.07 9.29
C ALA A 11 -10.19 -16.44 9.39
N GLU A 12 -10.85 -17.50 8.88
CA GLU A 12 -10.29 -18.86 8.84
C GLU A 12 -9.04 -18.95 7.96
N ILE A 13 -9.05 -18.33 6.77
CA ILE A 13 -7.85 -18.25 5.92
C ILE A 13 -6.73 -17.53 6.68
N SER A 14 -7.03 -16.37 7.30
CA SER A 14 -6.03 -15.57 8.01
C SER A 14 -5.41 -16.33 9.19
N ALA A 15 -6.20 -17.14 9.88
CA ALA A 15 -5.73 -17.99 10.99
C ALA A 15 -4.82 -19.14 10.54
N LEU A 16 -4.99 -19.59 9.28
CA LEU A 16 -4.18 -20.67 8.71
C LEU A 16 -2.78 -20.23 8.29
N LEU A 17 -2.61 -18.92 8.01
CA LEU A 17 -1.36 -18.40 7.46
C LEU A 17 -0.22 -18.36 8.49
N PRO A 18 1.03 -18.67 8.07
CA PRO A 18 2.20 -18.57 8.95
C PRO A 18 2.45 -17.11 9.37
N PRO A 19 3.22 -16.86 10.44
CA PRO A 19 3.59 -15.51 10.84
C PRO A 19 4.23 -14.72 9.70
N GLN A 20 3.93 -13.40 9.65
CA GLN A 20 4.51 -12.52 8.63
C GLN A 20 6.02 -12.41 8.84
N LYS A 21 6.77 -12.60 7.75
CA LYS A 21 8.22 -12.40 7.71
C LYS A 21 8.55 -10.94 7.37
N SER A 22 9.75 -10.52 7.70
CA SER A 22 10.29 -9.21 7.29
C SER A 22 11.51 -9.36 6.37
N THR A 23 11.84 -8.29 5.68
CA THR A 23 13.05 -8.16 4.88
C THR A 23 13.52 -6.72 4.83
N PHE A 24 14.82 -6.50 4.65
CA PHE A 24 15.35 -5.16 4.39
C PHE A 24 15.37 -4.88 2.89
N VAL A 25 14.91 -3.70 2.51
CA VAL A 25 14.97 -3.21 1.13
C VAL A 25 15.62 -1.82 1.10
N ASN A 26 16.27 -1.47 -0.02
CA ASN A 26 16.75 -0.11 -0.22
C ASN A 26 15.59 0.83 -0.56
N LEU A 27 15.81 2.16 -0.46
CA LEU A 27 14.72 3.15 -0.68
C LEU A 27 14.09 3.08 -2.08
N ARG A 28 14.83 2.64 -3.10
CA ARG A 28 14.30 2.54 -4.47
C ARG A 28 13.26 1.43 -4.60
N GLU A 29 13.36 0.42 -3.75
CA GLU A 29 12.47 -0.75 -3.73
C GLU A 29 11.38 -0.63 -2.64
N ALA A 30 11.44 0.42 -1.82
CA ALA A 30 10.57 0.60 -0.67
C ALA A 30 9.18 1.15 -1.02
N LEU A 31 9.02 1.83 -2.17
CA LEU A 31 7.74 2.39 -2.59
C LEU A 31 6.65 1.31 -2.71
N GLY A 32 5.49 1.56 -2.09
CA GLY A 32 4.38 0.61 -2.04
C GLY A 32 4.60 -0.60 -1.12
N ARG A 33 5.80 -0.72 -0.48
CA ARG A 33 6.05 -1.73 0.56
C ARG A 33 5.48 -1.24 1.88
N ARG A 34 5.27 -2.17 2.81
CA ARG A 34 4.72 -1.87 4.13
C ARG A 34 5.80 -2.00 5.19
N THR A 35 5.95 -1.00 6.05
CA THR A 35 6.89 -1.05 7.18
C THR A 35 6.57 -2.23 8.09
N PHE A 36 7.59 -2.98 8.50
CA PHE A 36 7.43 -4.07 9.46
C PHE A 36 7.45 -3.56 10.90
N SER A 37 8.36 -2.64 11.18
CA SER A 37 8.49 -1.92 12.46
C SER A 37 8.32 -0.42 12.26
N ALA A 38 8.06 0.30 13.35
CA ALA A 38 8.05 1.76 13.33
C ALA A 38 9.45 2.31 13.01
N VAL A 39 9.51 3.43 12.31
CA VAL A 39 10.75 4.12 11.97
C VAL A 39 10.88 5.37 12.81
N THR A 40 12.04 5.57 13.43
CA THR A 40 12.32 6.75 14.25
C THR A 40 13.29 7.71 13.56
N ALA A 41 13.17 9.00 13.89
CA ALA A 41 14.07 10.04 13.40
C ALA A 41 15.51 9.78 13.88
N GLN A 42 16.47 9.85 12.96
CA GLN A 42 17.89 9.68 13.26
C GLN A 42 18.50 10.94 13.88
N TRP A 43 17.93 12.09 13.54
CA TRP A 43 18.30 13.42 14.01
C TRP A 43 17.14 14.39 13.93
N ASP A 44 17.32 15.54 14.57
CA ASP A 44 16.38 16.65 14.52
C ASP A 44 16.16 17.14 13.09
N SER A 45 14.93 17.54 12.78
CA SER A 45 14.60 18.27 11.55
C SER A 45 13.98 19.63 11.93
N PRO A 46 14.55 20.76 11.49
CA PRO A 46 15.91 20.91 10.93
C PRO A 46 17.03 20.48 11.89
N ARG A 47 18.20 20.15 11.34
CA ARG A 47 19.36 19.67 12.12
C ARG A 47 20.03 20.76 12.99
N PHE A 48 19.76 22.01 12.69
CA PHE A 48 20.31 23.21 13.34
C PHE A 48 19.38 24.40 13.10
N ASP A 49 19.50 25.42 13.94
CA ASP A 49 18.84 26.70 13.73
C ASP A 49 19.32 27.30 12.43
N ASN A 50 18.39 27.74 11.56
CA ASN A 50 18.70 28.25 10.24
C ASN A 50 17.83 29.43 9.84
N SER A 51 18.31 30.20 8.83
CA SER A 51 17.56 31.32 8.30
C SER A 51 16.37 30.87 7.46
N GLN A 52 15.21 31.50 7.66
CA GLN A 52 14.04 31.33 6.80
C GLN A 52 14.08 32.21 5.54
N MET A 53 14.92 33.26 5.53
CA MET A 53 14.97 34.26 4.47
C MET A 53 16.41 34.55 4.05
N ASP A 54 16.58 35.06 2.84
CA ASP A 54 17.79 35.73 2.42
C ASP A 54 17.79 37.12 3.06
N GLY A 55 18.82 37.44 3.82
CA GLY A 55 18.83 38.69 4.58
C GLY A 55 20.07 38.85 5.44
N PHE A 56 19.91 39.49 6.59
CA PHE A 56 20.98 39.72 7.55
C PHE A 56 20.67 39.10 8.91
N ALA A 57 21.61 38.34 9.43
CA ALA A 57 21.58 37.86 10.80
C ALA A 57 21.95 38.96 11.78
N LEU A 58 21.11 39.17 12.77
CA LEU A 58 21.20 40.25 13.75
C LEU A 58 21.50 39.66 15.15
N GLY A 59 22.45 40.29 15.85
CA GLY A 59 22.62 40.01 17.28
C GLY A 59 21.65 40.85 18.16
N PRO A 60 21.60 40.60 19.48
CA PRO A 60 20.70 41.35 20.41
C PRO A 60 20.84 42.86 20.37
N SER A 61 22.06 43.40 20.15
CA SER A 61 22.33 44.84 20.05
C SER A 61 21.76 45.52 18.82
N HIS A 62 21.36 44.73 17.80
CA HIS A 62 20.86 45.27 16.53
C HIS A 62 19.33 45.36 16.48
N LEU A 63 18.62 44.77 17.40
CA LEU A 63 17.15 44.61 17.37
C LEU A 63 16.39 45.95 17.35
N ASN A 64 16.98 47.01 17.91
CA ASN A 64 16.33 48.32 17.95
C ASN A 64 16.45 49.10 16.64
N GLY A 65 17.10 48.51 15.62
CA GLY A 65 17.38 49.20 14.35
C GLY A 65 18.59 50.12 14.39
N GLY A 66 18.96 50.64 13.23
CA GLY A 66 20.12 51.52 13.05
C GLY A 66 20.94 51.16 11.83
N THR A 67 22.09 51.81 11.70
CA THR A 67 23.03 51.57 10.61
C THR A 67 24.22 50.76 11.11
N PHE A 68 24.48 49.63 10.46
CA PHE A 68 25.52 48.68 10.87
C PHE A 68 26.45 48.32 9.70
N ALA A 69 27.69 48.02 10.02
CA ALA A 69 28.62 47.46 9.08
C ALA A 69 28.25 46.03 8.69
N VAL A 70 28.54 45.67 7.46
CA VAL A 70 28.22 44.35 6.89
C VAL A 70 29.48 43.49 6.91
N GLY A 71 29.39 42.36 7.59
CA GLY A 71 30.44 41.36 7.65
C GLY A 71 30.42 40.35 6.49
N PRO A 72 31.21 39.28 6.55
CA PRO A 72 31.23 38.23 5.53
C PRO A 72 29.89 37.50 5.38
N THR A 73 29.55 37.14 4.15
CA THR A 73 28.32 36.41 3.83
C THR A 73 28.38 34.96 4.29
N ILE A 74 27.28 34.45 4.86
CA ILE A 74 27.10 33.06 5.29
C ILE A 74 26.24 32.32 4.25
N PRO A 75 26.84 31.53 3.34
CA PRO A 75 26.10 30.76 2.38
C PRO A 75 25.55 29.47 3.03
N ALA A 76 24.47 28.93 2.48
CA ALA A 76 23.95 27.62 2.91
C ALA A 76 25.01 26.52 2.71
N GLY A 77 25.05 25.56 3.62
CA GLY A 77 26.00 24.44 3.58
C GLY A 77 27.39 24.74 4.16
N HIS A 78 27.62 25.94 4.66
CA HIS A 78 28.89 26.32 5.29
C HIS A 78 28.73 26.50 6.80
N ASP A 79 29.83 26.27 7.54
CA ASP A 79 29.88 26.51 8.97
C ASP A 79 30.11 28.01 9.23
N PRO A 80 29.15 28.71 9.87
CA PRO A 80 29.29 30.12 10.17
C PRO A 80 30.46 30.45 11.11
N ASP A 81 30.89 29.47 11.93
CA ASP A 81 32.04 29.69 12.85
C ASP A 81 33.35 29.97 12.13
N GLN A 82 33.43 29.73 10.78
CA GLN A 82 34.59 30.10 9.96
C GLN A 82 34.77 31.63 9.85
N TRP A 83 33.68 32.37 9.87
CA TRP A 83 33.70 33.84 9.75
C TRP A 83 33.30 34.54 11.04
N TYR A 84 32.44 33.88 11.83
CA TYR A 84 31.88 34.41 13.07
C TYR A 84 32.14 33.44 14.23
N PRO A 85 33.40 33.17 14.63
CA PRO A 85 33.72 32.19 15.67
C PRO A 85 33.19 32.57 17.05
N ARG A 86 32.96 33.86 17.30
CA ARG A 86 32.33 34.39 18.51
C ARG A 86 30.85 34.71 18.35
N GLY A 87 30.29 34.46 17.15
CA GLY A 87 28.92 34.81 16.77
C GLY A 87 28.77 36.25 16.31
N ILE A 88 27.52 36.72 16.25
CA ILE A 88 27.20 38.08 15.86
C ILE A 88 27.53 39.03 17.02
N GLU A 89 28.47 39.97 16.79
CA GLU A 89 28.92 40.97 17.76
C GLU A 89 28.56 42.41 17.36
N LYS A 90 29.34 43.02 16.45
CA LYS A 90 29.18 44.43 16.03
C LYS A 90 28.58 44.55 14.63
N ASP A 91 29.03 43.68 13.74
CA ASP A 91 28.61 43.69 12.35
C ASP A 91 27.42 42.74 12.14
N ILE A 92 26.52 43.13 11.25
CA ILE A 92 25.44 42.23 10.80
C ILE A 92 25.99 41.28 9.73
N ALA A 93 25.47 40.04 9.68
CA ALA A 93 25.97 39.04 8.77
C ALA A 93 24.98 38.77 7.63
N PRO A 94 25.34 39.01 6.38
CA PRO A 94 24.56 38.54 5.25
C PRO A 94 24.41 37.02 5.34
N ILE A 95 23.18 36.51 5.22
CA ILE A 95 22.86 35.08 5.40
C ILE A 95 21.84 34.63 4.36
N MET A 96 22.07 33.46 3.79
CA MET A 96 21.17 32.86 2.81
C MET A 96 20.16 31.93 3.46
N THR A 97 19.01 31.77 2.84
CA THR A 97 17.95 30.85 3.27
C THR A 97 18.51 29.45 3.49
N GLY A 98 18.19 28.83 4.64
CA GLY A 98 18.67 27.51 5.03
C GLY A 98 20.09 27.46 5.60
N ALA A 99 20.83 28.58 5.59
CA ALA A 99 22.14 28.64 6.21
C ALA A 99 22.05 28.51 7.74
N ARG A 100 22.97 27.77 8.35
CA ARG A 100 23.11 27.65 9.79
C ARG A 100 23.37 29.02 10.42
N LEU A 101 22.70 29.32 11.52
CA LEU A 101 22.87 30.58 12.21
C LEU A 101 24.22 30.64 12.96
N PRO A 102 24.93 31.75 12.91
CA PRO A 102 26.04 32.03 13.83
C PRO A 102 25.51 32.16 15.28
N LYS A 103 26.38 31.92 16.24
CA LYS A 103 26.06 32.15 17.66
C LYS A 103 25.56 33.56 17.90
N ASN A 104 24.79 33.79 18.94
CA ASN A 104 24.18 35.06 19.32
C ASN A 104 23.27 35.68 18.24
N THR A 105 22.81 34.93 17.25
CA THR A 105 21.78 35.45 16.33
C THR A 105 20.47 35.59 17.10
N ALA A 106 19.91 36.81 17.11
CA ALA A 106 18.67 37.14 17.78
C ALA A 106 17.48 37.25 16.82
N ALA A 107 17.72 37.58 15.56
CA ALA A 107 16.70 37.66 14.51
C ALA A 107 17.37 37.66 13.11
N ILE A 108 16.55 37.44 12.08
CA ILE A 108 16.90 37.65 10.68
C ILE A 108 16.02 38.77 10.14
N ILE A 109 16.60 39.71 9.41
CA ILE A 109 15.84 40.68 8.64
C ILE A 109 16.02 40.42 7.14
N PRO A 110 14.91 40.27 6.36
CA PRO A 110 15.00 40.12 4.91
C PRO A 110 15.72 41.31 4.26
N VAL A 111 16.54 41.02 3.26
CA VAL A 111 17.33 42.07 2.58
C VAL A 111 16.44 43.18 2.01
N GLU A 112 15.25 42.87 1.54
CA GLU A 112 14.29 43.82 0.95
C GLU A 112 13.74 44.84 1.97
N LYS A 113 13.88 44.55 3.27
CA LYS A 113 13.44 45.43 4.34
C LYS A 113 14.54 46.35 4.86
N THR A 114 15.69 46.37 4.20
CA THR A 114 16.86 47.13 4.58
C THR A 114 17.13 48.23 3.56
N THR A 115 17.96 49.22 3.90
CA THR A 115 18.40 50.26 2.99
C THR A 115 19.94 50.20 2.89
N PRO A 116 20.49 49.96 1.66
CA PRO A 116 19.89 50.08 0.32
C PRO A 116 19.17 48.83 -0.21
N GLY A 117 18.88 47.79 0.55
CA GLY A 117 18.14 46.61 0.11
C GLY A 117 18.92 45.66 -0.81
N ASN A 118 20.23 45.56 -0.60
CA ASN A 118 21.14 44.65 -1.30
C ASN A 118 22.27 44.18 -0.36
N PHE A 119 23.02 43.16 -0.79
CA PHE A 119 24.11 42.56 0.01
C PHE A 119 25.49 43.22 -0.23
N ASP A 120 25.62 44.12 -1.22
CA ASP A 120 26.91 44.65 -1.66
C ASP A 120 27.32 45.93 -0.90
N ALA A 121 26.40 46.51 -0.14
CA ALA A 121 26.66 47.73 0.62
C ALA A 121 27.54 47.45 1.84
N PRO A 122 28.59 48.27 2.10
CA PRO A 122 29.44 48.06 3.27
C PRO A 122 28.75 48.40 4.60
N GLN A 123 27.65 49.14 4.53
CA GLN A 123 26.78 49.48 5.67
C GLN A 123 25.33 49.41 5.24
N VAL A 124 24.49 48.96 6.13
CA VAL A 124 23.05 48.76 5.89
C VAL A 124 22.26 49.36 7.06
N GLU A 125 21.27 50.18 6.74
CA GLU A 125 20.27 50.64 7.70
C GLU A 125 19.13 49.60 7.81
N ILE A 126 18.81 49.19 9.03
CA ILE A 126 17.76 48.24 9.34
C ILE A 126 16.71 48.87 10.28
N PRO A 127 15.43 48.58 10.11
CA PRO A 127 14.39 48.95 11.08
C PRO A 127 14.49 48.10 12.35
N ALA A 128 13.76 48.50 13.38
CA ALA A 128 13.57 47.65 14.55
C ALA A 128 12.99 46.29 14.17
N THR A 129 13.60 45.23 14.65
CA THR A 129 13.31 43.86 14.26
C THR A 129 12.98 43.02 15.50
N PRO A 130 11.81 42.33 15.54
CA PRO A 130 11.45 41.50 16.67
C PRO A 130 12.42 40.34 16.88
N GLN A 131 12.69 40.01 18.13
CA GLN A 131 13.49 38.83 18.48
C GLN A 131 12.85 37.54 17.94
N GLY A 132 13.66 36.62 17.44
CA GLY A 132 13.22 35.33 16.89
C GLY A 132 12.65 35.41 15.47
N GLN A 133 12.56 36.63 14.87
CA GLN A 133 11.99 36.79 13.54
C GLN A 133 12.81 36.04 12.50
N PHE A 134 12.11 35.25 11.63
CA PHE A 134 12.66 34.45 10.54
C PHE A 134 13.78 33.47 10.93
N ILE A 135 13.78 33.04 12.17
CA ILE A 135 14.60 31.91 12.65
C ILE A 135 13.77 30.65 12.59
N ARG A 136 14.28 29.61 11.93
CA ARG A 136 13.74 28.26 12.03
C ARG A 136 14.58 27.48 13.01
N LEU A 137 13.95 27.07 14.12
CA LEU A 137 14.63 26.38 15.21
C LEU A 137 14.92 24.92 14.85
N GLN A 138 16.04 24.41 15.35
CA GLN A 138 16.39 22.99 15.36
C GLN A 138 15.24 22.17 15.96
N GLY A 139 14.91 21.03 15.33
CA GLY A 139 13.88 20.13 15.81
C GLY A 139 12.44 20.67 15.72
N SER A 140 12.20 21.81 15.05
CA SER A 140 10.85 22.38 14.98
C SER A 140 9.87 21.58 14.11
N ASP A 141 10.35 20.64 13.31
CA ASP A 141 9.56 19.68 12.53
C ASP A 141 9.47 18.34 13.28
N ILE A 142 10.62 17.74 13.64
CA ILE A 142 10.71 16.51 14.42
C ILE A 142 12.02 16.44 15.21
N THR A 143 11.97 15.77 16.36
CA THR A 143 13.12 15.56 17.24
C THR A 143 13.72 14.16 17.04
N ALA A 144 15.03 14.02 17.18
CA ALA A 144 15.71 12.74 17.11
C ALA A 144 15.09 11.73 18.11
N GLY A 145 14.80 10.52 17.61
CA GLY A 145 14.15 9.46 18.39
C GLY A 145 12.63 9.41 18.30
N ASP A 146 11.97 10.49 17.84
CA ASP A 146 10.53 10.49 17.64
C ASP A 146 10.14 9.55 16.46
N GLU A 147 8.94 8.96 16.55
CA GLU A 147 8.40 8.14 15.48
C GLU A 147 8.01 9.01 14.28
N ILE A 148 8.58 8.67 13.10
CA ILE A 148 8.30 9.37 11.83
C ILE A 148 7.40 8.57 10.89
N ILE A 149 7.42 7.24 10.97
CA ILE A 149 6.55 6.36 10.18
C ILE A 149 6.12 5.20 11.08
N PRO A 150 4.83 5.03 11.35
CA PRO A 150 4.32 3.92 12.14
C PRO A 150 4.56 2.56 11.48
N ALA A 151 4.60 1.49 12.29
CA ALA A 151 4.58 0.12 11.78
C ALA A 151 3.32 -0.15 10.95
N GLY A 152 3.42 -0.99 9.91
CA GLY A 152 2.32 -1.34 9.04
C GLY A 152 1.92 -0.24 8.04
N THR A 153 2.67 0.85 7.93
CA THR A 153 2.41 1.94 6.98
C THR A 153 2.83 1.54 5.57
N GLU A 154 1.95 1.73 4.59
CA GLU A 154 2.29 1.61 3.17
C GLU A 154 3.07 2.83 2.71
N LEU A 155 4.31 2.61 2.27
CA LEU A 155 5.26 3.66 1.93
C LEU A 155 4.87 4.33 0.59
N ASN A 156 4.60 5.63 0.65
CA ASN A 156 4.37 6.48 -0.50
C ASN A 156 5.59 7.39 -0.78
N SER A 157 5.49 8.22 -1.81
CA SER A 157 6.59 9.12 -2.22
C SER A 157 7.02 10.11 -1.12
N VAL A 158 6.09 10.56 -0.28
CA VAL A 158 6.41 11.46 0.84
C VAL A 158 7.25 10.73 1.88
N HIS A 159 6.87 9.49 2.22
CA HIS A 159 7.65 8.65 3.14
C HIS A 159 9.06 8.40 2.62
N ILE A 160 9.24 8.15 1.31
CA ILE A 160 10.58 8.01 0.71
C ILE A 160 11.41 9.29 0.88
N GLY A 161 10.80 10.46 0.68
CA GLY A 161 11.46 11.76 0.92
C GLY A 161 11.87 11.94 2.38
N VAL A 162 10.99 11.61 3.33
CA VAL A 162 11.28 11.65 4.77
C VAL A 162 12.43 10.72 5.14
N LEU A 163 12.42 9.47 4.69
CA LEU A 163 13.50 8.50 4.94
C LEU A 163 14.85 9.02 4.40
N ALA A 164 14.84 9.58 3.19
CA ALA A 164 16.03 10.16 2.57
C ALA A 164 16.55 11.37 3.35
N SER A 165 15.67 12.27 3.84
CA SER A 165 16.05 13.41 4.67
C SER A 165 16.70 13.01 5.99
N GLN A 166 16.35 11.83 6.49
CA GLN A 166 16.95 11.20 7.68
C GLN A 166 18.16 10.31 7.36
N SER A 167 18.67 10.34 6.10
CA SER A 167 19.78 9.50 5.59
C SER A 167 19.58 8.00 5.80
N ILE A 168 18.34 7.54 5.94
CA ILE A 168 17.98 6.13 6.00
C ILE A 168 18.08 5.58 4.59
N LYS A 169 18.99 4.62 4.37
CA LYS A 169 19.26 4.04 3.04
C LYS A 169 18.51 2.74 2.79
N SER A 170 18.17 2.04 3.86
CA SER A 170 17.41 0.79 3.82
C SER A 170 16.41 0.76 4.96
N ILE A 171 15.30 0.05 4.76
CA ILE A 171 14.20 -0.02 5.71
C ILE A 171 13.69 -1.47 5.81
N GLU A 172 13.29 -1.86 7.00
CA GLU A 172 12.64 -3.14 7.25
C GLU A 172 11.17 -3.07 6.85
N VAL A 173 10.78 -3.93 5.94
CA VAL A 173 9.42 -4.02 5.40
C VAL A 173 8.87 -5.44 5.54
N ALA A 174 7.57 -5.58 5.52
CA ALA A 174 6.92 -6.88 5.41
C ALA A 174 7.42 -7.59 4.14
N ALA A 175 7.90 -8.82 4.28
CA ALA A 175 8.28 -9.64 3.16
C ALA A 175 7.05 -9.93 2.28
N LYS A 176 7.25 -10.01 0.97
CA LYS A 176 6.17 -10.43 0.06
C LYS A 176 5.84 -11.90 0.34
N PRO A 177 4.54 -12.24 0.54
CA PRO A 177 4.14 -13.63 0.60
C PRO A 177 4.55 -14.37 -0.68
N ARG A 178 5.19 -15.53 -0.54
CA ARG A 178 5.65 -16.35 -1.66
C ARG A 178 4.60 -17.40 -1.97
N VAL A 179 4.00 -17.34 -3.14
CA VAL A 179 2.88 -18.23 -3.50
C VAL A 179 3.21 -19.13 -4.68
N LEU A 180 2.75 -20.36 -4.59
CA LEU A 180 2.66 -21.31 -5.70
C LEU A 180 1.23 -21.25 -6.24
N ILE A 181 1.05 -21.00 -7.53
CA ILE A 181 -0.26 -21.02 -8.19
C ILE A 181 -0.42 -22.33 -8.93
N ILE A 182 -1.58 -22.98 -8.75
CA ILE A 182 -1.93 -24.17 -9.48
C ILE A 182 -3.27 -23.97 -10.15
N THR A 183 -3.30 -24.08 -11.46
CA THR A 183 -4.53 -24.11 -12.27
C THR A 183 -4.69 -25.48 -12.88
N GLY A 184 -5.93 -25.88 -13.11
CA GLY A 184 -6.15 -27.24 -13.65
C GLY A 184 -7.58 -27.45 -14.12
N GLY A 185 -7.70 -28.52 -14.86
CA GLY A 185 -8.88 -29.00 -15.53
C GLY A 185 -8.46 -29.60 -16.88
N SER A 186 -8.96 -30.77 -17.19
CA SER A 186 -8.63 -31.43 -18.47
C SER A 186 -9.10 -30.67 -19.71
N GLU A 187 -10.03 -29.70 -19.49
CA GLU A 187 -10.50 -28.80 -20.53
C GLU A 187 -9.50 -27.65 -20.83
N ILE A 188 -8.55 -27.39 -19.91
CA ILE A 188 -7.61 -26.28 -20.06
C ILE A 188 -6.37 -26.74 -20.83
N SER A 189 -6.09 -26.12 -21.96
CA SER A 189 -4.94 -26.46 -22.83
C SER A 189 -4.52 -25.26 -23.65
N GLU A 190 -3.21 -25.12 -23.86
CA GLU A 190 -2.65 -24.17 -24.84
C GLU A 190 -2.90 -24.65 -26.32
N GLN A 191 -3.15 -25.93 -26.49
CA GLN A 191 -3.47 -26.49 -27.81
C GLN A 191 -4.97 -26.35 -28.06
N HIS A 192 -5.32 -25.73 -29.20
CA HIS A 192 -6.70 -25.58 -29.60
C HIS A 192 -7.28 -26.94 -30.01
N GLY A 193 -8.19 -27.46 -29.22
CA GLY A 193 -8.98 -28.65 -29.46
C GLY A 193 -10.47 -28.36 -29.47
N PRO A 194 -11.32 -29.29 -29.91
CA PRO A 194 -12.77 -29.08 -30.02
C PRO A 194 -13.47 -28.90 -28.65
N ALA A 195 -12.81 -29.24 -27.56
CA ALA A 195 -13.35 -29.19 -26.19
C ALA A 195 -12.36 -28.53 -25.20
N THR A 196 -11.32 -27.85 -25.69
CA THR A 196 -10.33 -27.18 -24.82
C THR A 196 -10.50 -25.66 -24.84
N ILE A 197 -10.18 -25.04 -23.73
CA ILE A 197 -10.16 -23.58 -23.56
C ILE A 197 -8.80 -23.14 -23.03
N PRO A 198 -8.35 -21.90 -23.33
CA PRO A 198 -7.13 -21.33 -22.76
C PRO A 198 -7.23 -21.15 -21.24
N ASP A 199 -6.09 -21.26 -20.52
CA ASP A 199 -6.01 -20.91 -19.11
C ASP A 199 -6.15 -19.40 -18.93
N ALA A 200 -7.30 -18.97 -18.42
CA ALA A 200 -7.52 -17.58 -18.05
C ALA A 200 -7.13 -17.30 -16.58
N ASN A 201 -7.21 -18.30 -15.70
CA ASN A 201 -7.02 -18.13 -14.25
C ASN A 201 -5.55 -17.98 -13.88
N GLY A 202 -4.64 -18.69 -14.51
CA GLY A 202 -3.20 -18.56 -14.24
C GLY A 202 -2.69 -17.13 -14.47
N PRO A 203 -2.86 -16.54 -15.67
CA PRO A 203 -2.51 -15.15 -15.94
C PRO A 203 -3.25 -14.15 -15.04
N LEU A 204 -4.55 -14.36 -14.78
CA LEU A 204 -5.34 -13.51 -13.87
C LEU A 204 -4.76 -13.50 -12.47
N LEU A 205 -4.53 -14.66 -11.86
CA LEU A 205 -3.97 -14.79 -10.52
C LEU A 205 -2.56 -14.19 -10.41
N ARG A 206 -1.69 -14.42 -11.42
CA ARG A 206 -0.34 -13.81 -11.45
C ARG A 206 -0.42 -12.28 -11.47
N SER A 207 -1.31 -11.72 -12.28
CA SER A 207 -1.53 -10.27 -12.37
C SER A 207 -2.07 -9.70 -11.03
N LEU A 208 -3.05 -10.36 -10.43
CA LEU A 208 -3.61 -9.99 -9.13
C LEU A 208 -2.55 -10.07 -8.02
N CYS A 209 -1.72 -11.12 -8.01
CA CYS A 209 -0.62 -11.25 -7.06
C CYS A 209 0.39 -10.11 -7.21
N ALA A 210 0.87 -9.86 -8.42
CA ALA A 210 1.85 -8.80 -8.70
C ALA A 210 1.36 -7.43 -8.21
N ARG A 211 0.09 -7.12 -8.47
CA ARG A 211 -0.54 -5.88 -8.05
C ARG A 211 -0.70 -5.75 -6.52
N ASN A 212 -0.85 -6.85 -5.81
CA ASN A 212 -1.03 -6.90 -4.36
C ASN A 212 0.28 -7.17 -3.60
N ASN A 213 1.45 -6.96 -4.19
CA ASN A 213 2.75 -7.24 -3.57
C ASN A 213 2.93 -8.69 -3.10
N ILE A 214 2.33 -9.64 -3.81
CA ILE A 214 2.46 -11.08 -3.58
C ILE A 214 3.40 -11.65 -4.65
N GLU A 215 4.41 -12.40 -4.25
CA GLU A 215 5.39 -12.99 -5.16
C GLU A 215 4.94 -14.37 -5.63
N VAL A 216 4.74 -14.54 -6.93
CA VAL A 216 4.47 -15.85 -7.53
C VAL A 216 5.78 -16.52 -7.86
N ILE A 217 6.17 -17.52 -7.08
CA ILE A 217 7.48 -18.21 -7.20
C ILE A 217 7.46 -19.33 -8.23
N ALA A 218 6.29 -19.95 -8.45
CA ALA A 218 6.08 -20.96 -9.46
C ALA A 218 4.61 -21.06 -9.86
N GLY A 219 4.33 -21.73 -10.96
CA GLY A 219 2.99 -22.09 -11.39
C GLY A 219 2.99 -23.48 -11.97
N LEU A 220 2.00 -24.26 -11.59
CA LEU A 220 1.76 -25.59 -12.11
C LEU A 220 0.43 -25.61 -12.85
N HIS A 221 0.37 -26.46 -13.85
CA HIS A 221 -0.88 -26.82 -14.49
C HIS A 221 -1.09 -28.33 -14.30
N THR A 222 -2.24 -28.71 -13.75
CA THR A 222 -2.54 -30.12 -13.51
C THR A 222 -3.68 -30.62 -14.40
N ASN A 223 -3.61 -31.90 -14.73
CA ASN A 223 -4.73 -32.65 -15.25
C ASN A 223 -5.52 -33.28 -14.07
N ASP A 224 -6.56 -34.06 -14.39
CA ASP A 224 -7.44 -34.66 -13.38
C ASP A 224 -6.89 -35.97 -12.77
N ASP A 225 -5.55 -36.16 -12.73
CA ASP A 225 -4.89 -37.32 -12.10
C ASP A 225 -4.45 -36.97 -10.66
N PRO A 226 -5.10 -37.52 -9.61
CA PRO A 226 -4.81 -37.19 -8.23
C PRO A 226 -3.40 -37.65 -7.76
N GLU A 227 -2.90 -38.80 -8.23
CA GLU A 227 -1.59 -39.32 -7.79
C GLU A 227 -0.47 -38.48 -8.39
N ARG A 228 -0.59 -38.15 -9.67
CA ARG A 228 0.35 -37.25 -10.33
C ARG A 228 0.34 -35.86 -9.69
N LEU A 229 -0.82 -35.28 -9.43
CA LEU A 229 -0.92 -33.97 -8.80
C LEU A 229 -0.27 -33.99 -7.40
N ARG A 230 -0.51 -35.03 -6.60
CA ARG A 230 0.12 -35.17 -5.27
C ARG A 230 1.65 -35.15 -5.39
N PHE A 231 2.21 -35.94 -6.29
CA PHE A 231 3.65 -36.01 -6.51
C PHE A 231 4.24 -34.67 -7.00
N GLU A 232 3.58 -34.03 -7.96
CA GLU A 232 4.01 -32.71 -8.47
C GLU A 232 3.95 -31.64 -7.38
N LEU A 233 2.94 -31.69 -6.51
CA LEU A 233 2.75 -30.77 -5.41
C LEU A 233 3.84 -30.93 -4.32
N GLU A 234 4.14 -32.19 -3.91
CA GLU A 234 5.20 -32.48 -2.97
C GLU A 234 6.56 -31.98 -3.48
N ASN A 235 6.89 -32.29 -4.74
CA ASN A 235 8.12 -31.82 -5.37
C ASN A 235 8.19 -30.27 -5.46
N ALA A 236 7.07 -29.62 -5.78
CA ALA A 236 7.04 -28.16 -5.87
C ALA A 236 7.19 -27.49 -4.50
N ILE A 237 6.62 -28.07 -3.45
CA ILE A 237 6.81 -27.58 -2.07
C ILE A 237 8.27 -27.71 -1.67
N ASP A 238 8.90 -28.88 -1.90
CA ASP A 238 10.30 -29.12 -1.56
C ASP A 238 11.26 -28.19 -2.33
N GLN A 239 10.98 -27.98 -3.61
CA GLN A 239 11.83 -27.15 -4.49
C GLN A 239 11.69 -25.65 -4.22
N TYR A 240 10.46 -25.16 -4.07
CA TYR A 240 10.16 -23.72 -4.07
C TYR A 240 9.89 -23.17 -2.66
N GLN A 241 9.52 -24.01 -1.70
CA GLN A 241 9.16 -23.64 -0.33
C GLN A 241 8.20 -22.45 -0.26
N PRO A 242 6.99 -22.57 -0.83
CA PRO A 242 6.01 -21.50 -0.82
C PRO A 242 5.49 -21.24 0.60
N ASP A 243 5.12 -19.99 0.90
CA ASP A 243 4.40 -19.67 2.13
C ASP A 243 2.94 -20.11 2.06
N VAL A 244 2.36 -20.13 0.83
CA VAL A 244 0.96 -20.49 0.57
C VAL A 244 0.83 -21.05 -0.85
N ILE A 245 -0.09 -21.99 -1.02
CA ILE A 245 -0.52 -22.50 -2.32
C ILE A 245 -1.90 -21.93 -2.64
N ILE A 246 -2.07 -21.43 -3.85
CA ILE A 246 -3.36 -20.98 -4.37
C ILE A 246 -3.75 -21.90 -5.52
N THR A 247 -4.90 -22.57 -5.39
CA THR A 247 -5.45 -23.37 -6.49
C THR A 247 -6.67 -22.70 -7.09
N SER A 248 -6.92 -22.91 -8.38
CA SER A 248 -8.14 -22.46 -9.08
C SER A 248 -8.72 -23.59 -9.90
N GLY A 249 -9.97 -23.96 -9.61
CA GLY A 249 -10.69 -25.10 -10.16
C GLY A 249 -10.59 -26.37 -9.30
N GLY A 250 -11.23 -27.44 -9.70
CA GLY A 250 -11.15 -28.78 -9.06
C GLY A 250 -11.64 -28.88 -7.61
N ILE A 251 -12.60 -28.04 -7.19
CA ILE A 251 -13.07 -27.98 -5.80
C ILE A 251 -14.59 -28.09 -5.62
N SER A 252 -15.34 -28.23 -6.67
CA SER A 252 -16.81 -28.36 -6.63
C SER A 252 -17.23 -29.77 -6.12
N HIS A 253 -18.49 -30.13 -6.28
CA HIS A 253 -19.00 -31.47 -5.98
C HIS A 253 -19.05 -32.38 -7.24
N GLY A 254 -18.31 -32.02 -8.29
CA GLY A 254 -18.22 -32.80 -9.52
C GLY A 254 -17.42 -34.11 -9.34
N LYS A 255 -17.54 -34.98 -10.33
CA LYS A 255 -16.90 -36.32 -10.32
C LYS A 255 -15.36 -36.24 -10.44
N PHE A 256 -14.82 -35.16 -11.00
CA PHE A 256 -13.39 -34.99 -11.34
C PHE A 256 -12.70 -33.86 -10.57
N GLU A 257 -13.10 -33.63 -9.33
CA GLU A 257 -12.57 -32.52 -8.50
C GLU A 257 -11.26 -32.94 -7.82
N VAL A 258 -10.19 -32.91 -8.58
CA VAL A 258 -8.89 -33.47 -8.19
C VAL A 258 -8.28 -32.81 -6.93
N PHE A 259 -8.39 -31.48 -6.81
CA PHE A 259 -7.87 -30.81 -5.61
C PHE A 259 -8.61 -31.23 -4.35
N ARG A 260 -9.94 -31.34 -4.42
CA ARG A 260 -10.73 -31.82 -3.31
C ARG A 260 -10.34 -33.24 -2.92
N GLN A 261 -10.11 -34.13 -3.88
CA GLN A 261 -9.76 -35.53 -3.63
C GLN A 261 -8.44 -35.67 -2.84
N ILE A 262 -7.43 -34.84 -3.14
CA ILE A 262 -6.12 -34.94 -2.48
C ILE A 262 -6.03 -34.11 -1.20
N LEU A 263 -6.88 -33.08 -1.03
CA LEU A 263 -6.82 -32.15 0.09
C LEU A 263 -7.90 -32.41 1.14
N GLU A 264 -9.01 -33.07 0.79
CA GLU A 264 -10.05 -33.44 1.76
C GLU A 264 -9.49 -34.48 2.74
N GLY A 265 -9.61 -34.22 4.04
CA GLY A 265 -9.03 -35.06 5.09
C GLY A 265 -7.59 -34.72 5.49
N THR A 266 -6.93 -33.80 4.80
CA THR A 266 -5.66 -33.22 5.30
C THR A 266 -5.92 -32.28 6.49
N PRO A 267 -4.89 -31.91 7.27
CA PRO A 267 -5.08 -30.96 8.37
C PRO A 267 -5.75 -29.65 7.93
N ASN A 268 -6.62 -29.11 8.79
CA ASN A 268 -7.38 -27.86 8.59
C ASN A 268 -8.28 -27.88 7.34
N SER A 269 -8.58 -29.04 6.79
CA SER A 269 -9.37 -29.19 5.58
C SER A 269 -10.82 -28.77 5.78
N TRP A 270 -11.27 -27.86 4.96
CA TRP A 270 -12.68 -27.48 4.82
C TRP A 270 -12.98 -27.18 3.35
N PHE A 271 -13.95 -27.86 2.79
CA PHE A 271 -14.51 -27.60 1.47
C PHE A 271 -16.02 -27.40 1.60
N GLY A 272 -16.49 -26.24 1.20
CA GLY A 272 -17.89 -25.88 1.42
C GLY A 272 -18.33 -24.65 0.62
N HIS A 273 -19.41 -24.03 1.06
CA HIS A 273 -19.95 -22.84 0.45
C HIS A 273 -19.78 -21.64 1.36
N VAL A 274 -19.34 -20.53 0.75
CA VAL A 274 -19.41 -19.20 1.34
C VAL A 274 -20.66 -18.53 0.81
N ASP A 275 -21.34 -17.79 1.68
CA ASP A 275 -22.59 -17.09 1.36
C ASP A 275 -22.35 -15.88 0.46
N GLN A 276 -21.85 -16.15 -0.75
CA GLN A 276 -21.56 -15.16 -1.78
C GLN A 276 -21.94 -15.64 -3.19
N GLN A 277 -22.13 -14.70 -4.09
CA GLN A 277 -22.30 -14.92 -5.52
C GLN A 277 -21.58 -13.78 -6.32
N PRO A 278 -20.69 -14.12 -7.27
CA PRO A 278 -20.23 -15.48 -7.65
C PRO A 278 -19.21 -16.03 -6.64
N GLY A 279 -18.84 -17.29 -6.81
CA GLY A 279 -17.74 -17.91 -6.09
C GLY A 279 -18.12 -18.56 -4.75
N GLY A 280 -19.35 -19.10 -4.61
CA GLY A 280 -19.79 -19.81 -3.40
C GLY A 280 -18.89 -20.98 -2.99
N PRO A 281 -18.54 -21.94 -3.88
CA PRO A 281 -17.62 -23.02 -3.55
C PRO A 281 -16.23 -22.48 -3.20
N GLN A 282 -15.68 -22.88 -2.03
CA GLN A 282 -14.36 -22.49 -1.53
C GLN A 282 -13.72 -23.67 -0.80
N GLY A 283 -12.40 -23.66 -0.69
CA GLY A 283 -11.65 -24.63 0.09
C GLY A 283 -10.47 -24.02 0.81
N ILE A 284 -10.17 -24.57 1.97
CA ILE A 284 -8.92 -24.33 2.70
C ILE A 284 -8.40 -25.66 3.23
N SER A 285 -7.09 -25.81 3.33
CA SER A 285 -6.45 -27.00 3.88
C SER A 285 -4.99 -26.72 4.22
N THR A 286 -4.31 -27.72 4.77
CA THR A 286 -2.85 -27.72 4.90
C THR A 286 -2.32 -28.97 4.22
N PHE A 287 -1.38 -28.85 3.30
CA PHE A 287 -0.73 -29.95 2.61
C PHE A 287 0.79 -29.86 2.84
N ALA A 288 1.40 -30.91 3.37
CA ALA A 288 2.80 -30.94 3.75
C ALA A 288 3.23 -29.65 4.50
N GLU A 289 2.50 -29.29 5.55
CA GLU A 289 2.65 -28.10 6.40
C GLU A 289 2.44 -26.75 5.69
N THR A 290 2.15 -26.74 4.40
CA THR A 290 1.89 -25.53 3.62
C THR A 290 0.40 -25.24 3.53
N PRO A 291 -0.07 -24.03 3.89
CA PRO A 291 -1.46 -23.61 3.70
C PRO A 291 -1.87 -23.64 2.22
N VAL A 292 -3.09 -24.13 1.96
CA VAL A 292 -3.69 -24.16 0.63
C VAL A 292 -5.00 -23.39 0.64
N ILE A 293 -5.13 -22.43 -0.26
CA ILE A 293 -6.38 -21.68 -0.51
C ILE A 293 -6.90 -22.12 -1.87
N SER A 294 -8.07 -22.76 -1.88
CA SER A 294 -8.64 -23.32 -3.08
C SER A 294 -9.82 -22.48 -3.57
N LEU A 295 -9.66 -21.86 -4.74
CA LEU A 295 -10.61 -20.94 -5.35
C LEU A 295 -11.46 -21.63 -6.44
N PRO A 296 -12.66 -21.09 -6.74
CA PRO A 296 -13.51 -21.59 -7.81
C PRO A 296 -12.84 -21.49 -9.18
N GLY A 297 -13.21 -22.38 -10.12
CA GLY A 297 -12.64 -22.43 -11.47
C GLY A 297 -13.13 -21.33 -12.41
N ASN A 298 -14.31 -20.74 -12.21
CA ASN A 298 -14.79 -19.66 -13.07
C ASN A 298 -14.00 -18.35 -12.84
N PRO A 299 -13.47 -17.68 -13.87
CA PRO A 299 -12.57 -16.54 -13.74
C PRO A 299 -13.13 -15.37 -12.89
N ILE A 300 -14.41 -15.03 -13.03
CA ILE A 300 -15.02 -13.98 -12.20
C ILE A 300 -15.12 -14.42 -10.73
N SER A 301 -15.41 -15.70 -10.49
CA SER A 301 -15.41 -16.25 -9.13
C SER A 301 -14.02 -16.22 -8.52
N THR A 302 -12.98 -16.52 -9.31
CA THR A 302 -11.57 -16.41 -8.91
C THR A 302 -11.21 -14.97 -8.56
N LEU A 303 -11.59 -14.00 -9.40
CA LEU A 303 -11.37 -12.56 -9.15
C LEU A 303 -12.03 -12.11 -7.85
N VAL A 304 -13.32 -12.43 -7.65
CA VAL A 304 -14.07 -12.06 -6.44
C VAL A 304 -13.43 -12.69 -5.21
N SER A 305 -13.14 -13.99 -5.25
CA SER A 305 -12.54 -14.70 -4.10
C SER A 305 -11.13 -14.22 -3.79
N PHE A 306 -10.32 -13.91 -4.80
CA PHE A 306 -9.00 -13.32 -4.59
C PHE A 306 -9.11 -11.96 -3.90
N THR A 307 -10.01 -11.10 -4.37
CA THR A 307 -10.23 -9.76 -3.81
C THR A 307 -10.70 -9.81 -2.36
N LEU A 308 -11.64 -10.69 -2.06
CA LEU A 308 -12.25 -10.77 -0.72
C LEU A 308 -11.40 -11.53 0.30
N PHE A 309 -10.61 -12.51 -0.14
CA PHE A 309 -9.95 -13.43 0.78
C PHE A 309 -8.43 -13.46 0.64
N VAL A 310 -7.91 -13.65 -0.57
CA VAL A 310 -6.48 -13.89 -0.76
C VAL A 310 -5.66 -12.63 -0.47
N ALA A 311 -6.02 -11.53 -1.12
CA ALA A 311 -5.27 -10.28 -0.99
C ALA A 311 -5.28 -9.74 0.45
N PRO A 312 -6.43 -9.62 1.16
CA PRO A 312 -6.44 -9.12 2.52
C PRO A 312 -5.76 -10.07 3.51
N ALA A 313 -5.93 -11.39 3.36
CA ALA A 313 -5.31 -12.36 4.25
C ALA A 313 -3.78 -12.36 4.11
N LEU A 314 -3.25 -12.46 2.88
CA LEU A 314 -1.81 -12.52 2.63
C LEU A 314 -1.10 -11.21 3.00
N ASN A 315 -1.73 -10.07 2.78
CA ASN A 315 -1.20 -8.76 3.14
C ASN A 315 -1.48 -8.37 4.61
N ARG A 316 -2.22 -9.19 5.35
CA ARG A 316 -2.66 -8.93 6.73
C ARG A 316 -3.28 -7.55 6.90
N GLN A 317 -4.14 -7.21 5.95
CA GLN A 317 -4.83 -5.93 5.92
C GLN A 317 -6.34 -6.13 5.91
N PRO A 318 -7.09 -5.26 6.56
CA PRO A 318 -8.54 -5.29 6.43
C PRO A 318 -8.93 -5.11 4.95
N LEU A 319 -10.00 -5.77 4.56
CA LEU A 319 -10.56 -5.60 3.22
C LEU A 319 -10.99 -4.15 3.03
N ARG A 320 -10.26 -3.41 2.19
CA ARG A 320 -10.53 -1.99 1.90
C ARG A 320 -11.72 -1.87 0.97
N HIS A 321 -12.62 -0.96 1.29
CA HIS A 321 -13.76 -0.58 0.45
C HIS A 321 -13.91 0.93 0.44
N LEU A 322 -14.65 1.41 -0.55
CA LEU A 322 -15.18 2.77 -0.60
C LEU A 322 -16.70 2.70 -0.51
N ASP A 323 -17.30 3.73 0.05
CA ASP A 323 -18.73 3.93 -0.01
C ASP A 323 -19.06 4.71 -1.28
N ALA A 324 -20.03 4.21 -2.08
CA ALA A 324 -20.44 4.82 -3.33
C ALA A 324 -21.97 4.83 -3.43
N ARG A 325 -22.53 5.80 -4.14
CA ARG A 325 -23.95 5.80 -4.48
C ARG A 325 -24.18 4.94 -5.72
N ILE A 326 -25.09 3.98 -5.61
CA ILE A 326 -25.43 3.14 -6.76
C ILE A 326 -26.30 3.93 -7.74
N THR A 327 -26.06 3.77 -9.05
CA THR A 327 -26.75 4.55 -10.10
C THR A 327 -28.00 3.88 -10.65
N ALA A 328 -28.27 2.65 -10.25
CA ALA A 328 -29.46 1.91 -10.66
C ALA A 328 -29.90 0.95 -9.55
N PRO A 329 -31.19 0.67 -9.40
CA PRO A 329 -31.68 -0.26 -8.40
C PRO A 329 -31.20 -1.68 -8.67
N VAL A 330 -30.90 -2.43 -7.61
CA VAL A 330 -30.47 -3.83 -7.68
C VAL A 330 -31.23 -4.64 -6.64
N GLN A 331 -31.88 -5.70 -7.08
CA GLN A 331 -32.48 -6.66 -6.19
C GLN A 331 -31.43 -7.71 -5.76
N GLY A 332 -31.11 -7.77 -4.47
CA GLY A 332 -30.26 -8.79 -3.90
C GLY A 332 -30.90 -10.17 -3.94
N LEU A 333 -30.08 -11.20 -3.73
CA LEU A 333 -30.55 -12.59 -3.69
C LEU A 333 -31.51 -12.79 -2.52
N GLN A 334 -32.50 -13.67 -2.72
CA GLN A 334 -33.53 -13.96 -1.71
C GLN A 334 -33.07 -14.98 -0.65
N ASP A 335 -31.89 -15.56 -0.82
CA ASP A 335 -31.24 -16.43 0.15
C ASP A 335 -30.18 -15.68 1.00
N ASN A 336 -29.30 -16.37 1.69
CA ASN A 336 -28.29 -15.75 2.57
C ASN A 336 -27.07 -15.20 1.82
N ARG A 337 -26.97 -15.42 0.50
CA ARG A 337 -25.80 -15.02 -0.26
C ARG A 337 -25.80 -13.55 -0.57
N GLU A 338 -24.67 -12.91 -0.36
CA GLU A 338 -24.40 -11.56 -0.85
C GLU A 338 -23.95 -11.61 -2.31
N GLN A 339 -24.27 -10.59 -3.08
CA GLN A 339 -23.81 -10.47 -4.46
C GLN A 339 -22.64 -9.50 -4.58
N PHE A 340 -21.66 -9.90 -5.38
CA PHE A 340 -20.53 -9.06 -5.78
C PHE A 340 -20.61 -8.81 -7.28
N LEU A 341 -21.26 -7.70 -7.62
CA LEU A 341 -21.47 -7.32 -9.01
C LEU A 341 -20.25 -6.56 -9.54
N ARG A 342 -19.94 -6.74 -10.80
CA ARG A 342 -18.98 -5.89 -11.49
C ARG A 342 -19.61 -4.53 -11.73
N GLY A 343 -18.84 -3.47 -11.58
CA GLY A 343 -19.31 -2.11 -11.78
C GLY A 343 -18.24 -1.17 -12.27
N THR A 344 -18.66 -0.01 -12.73
CA THR A 344 -17.78 1.11 -13.05
C THR A 344 -17.88 2.20 -12.01
N ILE A 345 -16.77 2.91 -11.79
CA ILE A 345 -16.69 4.03 -10.85
C ILE A 345 -16.73 5.33 -11.64
N SER A 346 -17.51 6.28 -11.19
CA SER A 346 -17.50 7.65 -11.70
C SER A 346 -17.63 8.67 -10.55
N TYR A 347 -17.32 9.93 -10.84
CA TYR A 347 -17.36 11.01 -9.86
C TYR A 347 -18.29 12.10 -10.35
N ARG A 348 -19.28 12.47 -9.54
CA ARG A 348 -20.22 13.55 -9.89
C ARG A 348 -20.64 14.31 -8.64
N ASN A 349 -20.54 15.64 -8.70
CA ASN A 349 -20.96 16.54 -7.61
C ASN A 349 -20.36 16.17 -6.24
N GLY A 350 -19.08 15.76 -6.20
CA GLY A 350 -18.41 15.38 -4.96
C GLY A 350 -18.75 13.98 -4.44
N HIS A 351 -19.55 13.19 -5.16
CA HIS A 351 -19.90 11.82 -4.80
C HIS A 351 -19.19 10.78 -5.69
N VAL A 352 -18.83 9.68 -5.09
CA VAL A 352 -18.42 8.46 -5.80
C VAL A 352 -19.69 7.74 -6.23
N LEU A 353 -19.79 7.42 -7.51
CA LEU A 353 -20.92 6.69 -8.09
C LEU A 353 -20.47 5.32 -8.57
N ALA A 354 -21.28 4.31 -8.32
CA ALA A 354 -21.07 2.94 -8.77
C ALA A 354 -22.19 2.51 -9.71
N THR A 355 -21.84 2.22 -10.96
CA THR A 355 -22.80 1.74 -11.95
C THR A 355 -22.66 0.23 -12.15
N PRO A 356 -23.67 -0.58 -11.81
CA PRO A 356 -23.62 -2.02 -12.03
C PRO A 356 -23.54 -2.33 -13.53
N LEU A 357 -22.65 -3.25 -13.91
CA LEU A 357 -22.61 -3.81 -15.26
C LEU A 357 -23.67 -4.91 -15.37
N LEU A 358 -24.28 -5.00 -16.57
CA LEU A 358 -25.25 -6.03 -16.88
C LEU A 358 -24.59 -7.43 -16.89
N GLY A 359 -25.36 -8.43 -16.45
CA GLY A 359 -24.94 -9.83 -16.42
C GLY A 359 -24.23 -10.21 -15.13
N THR A 360 -24.78 -11.19 -14.42
CA THR A 360 -24.29 -11.66 -13.11
C THR A 360 -23.50 -12.97 -13.22
N SER A 361 -23.44 -13.57 -14.40
CA SER A 361 -22.84 -14.89 -14.61
C SER A 361 -21.32 -14.86 -14.52
N SER A 362 -20.74 -15.86 -13.84
CA SER A 362 -19.30 -15.96 -13.52
C SER A 362 -18.41 -16.28 -14.74
N HIS A 363 -18.96 -16.67 -15.87
CA HIS A 363 -18.22 -16.91 -17.12
C HIS A 363 -18.02 -15.67 -17.98
N LEU A 364 -18.63 -14.54 -17.63
CA LEU A 364 -18.61 -13.30 -18.43
C LEU A 364 -17.33 -12.48 -18.21
N LEU A 365 -16.16 -13.08 -18.39
CA LEU A 365 -14.85 -12.44 -18.15
C LEU A 365 -14.62 -11.26 -19.12
N VAL A 366 -14.97 -11.40 -20.38
CA VAL A 366 -14.78 -10.32 -21.37
C VAL A 366 -15.58 -9.06 -20.99
N GLN A 367 -16.80 -9.22 -20.49
CA GLN A 367 -17.59 -8.09 -20.01
C GLN A 367 -17.00 -7.44 -18.75
N ALA A 368 -16.21 -8.18 -17.97
CA ALA A 368 -15.50 -7.63 -16.81
C ALA A 368 -14.33 -6.72 -17.18
N ALA A 369 -13.88 -6.72 -18.44
CA ALA A 369 -12.76 -5.88 -18.88
C ALA A 369 -13.06 -4.37 -18.79
N THR A 370 -14.33 -3.98 -18.70
CA THR A 370 -14.75 -2.58 -18.50
C THR A 370 -15.08 -2.25 -17.05
N ALA A 371 -14.94 -3.21 -16.12
CA ALA A 371 -15.23 -3.00 -14.71
C ALA A 371 -14.06 -2.35 -13.99
N ASP A 372 -14.36 -1.42 -13.08
CA ASP A 372 -13.39 -0.76 -12.20
C ASP A 372 -13.46 -1.29 -10.76
N CYS A 373 -14.56 -1.96 -10.40
CA CYS A 373 -14.79 -2.43 -9.03
C CYS A 373 -15.74 -3.64 -8.96
N LEU A 374 -15.78 -4.23 -7.75
CA LEU A 374 -16.90 -5.05 -7.32
C LEU A 374 -17.84 -4.22 -6.45
N ILE A 375 -19.14 -4.35 -6.66
CA ILE A 375 -20.22 -3.71 -5.87
C ILE A 375 -20.82 -4.80 -4.97
N ARG A 376 -20.80 -4.60 -3.66
CA ARG A 376 -21.41 -5.53 -2.69
C ARG A 376 -22.89 -5.21 -2.51
N ILE A 377 -23.74 -6.14 -2.81
CA ILE A 377 -25.20 -6.08 -2.59
C ILE A 377 -25.54 -7.04 -1.46
N PRO A 378 -26.09 -6.57 -0.34
CA PRO A 378 -26.44 -7.43 0.78
C PRO A 378 -27.53 -8.47 0.41
N ALA A 379 -27.50 -9.61 1.09
CA ALA A 379 -28.52 -10.65 0.95
C ALA A 379 -29.90 -10.13 1.34
N ARG A 380 -30.95 -10.60 0.67
CA ARG A 380 -32.36 -10.30 0.98
C ARG A 380 -32.74 -8.82 1.01
N THR A 381 -31.95 -7.99 0.32
CA THR A 381 -32.14 -6.55 0.30
C THR A 381 -32.35 -6.06 -1.13
N THR A 382 -33.26 -5.14 -1.32
CA THR A 382 -33.31 -4.33 -2.54
C THR A 382 -32.54 -3.05 -2.26
N VAL A 383 -31.57 -2.74 -3.10
CA VAL A 383 -30.82 -1.48 -3.07
C VAL A 383 -31.41 -0.58 -4.12
N GLU A 384 -31.88 0.59 -3.71
CA GLU A 384 -32.49 1.57 -4.60
C GLU A 384 -31.44 2.51 -5.22
N GLU A 385 -31.80 3.19 -6.29
CA GLU A 385 -30.94 4.21 -6.89
C GLU A 385 -30.56 5.30 -5.86
N ASN A 386 -29.29 5.68 -5.82
CA ASN A 386 -28.65 6.58 -4.85
C ASN A 386 -28.43 6.02 -3.45
N ASP A 387 -28.80 4.79 -3.15
CA ASP A 387 -28.39 4.15 -1.91
C ASP A 387 -26.85 4.00 -1.83
N ILE A 388 -26.33 4.00 -0.61
CA ILE A 388 -24.91 3.81 -0.35
C ILE A 388 -24.59 2.31 -0.33
N VAL A 389 -23.64 1.90 -1.16
CA VAL A 389 -23.12 0.55 -1.26
C VAL A 389 -21.62 0.53 -1.04
N LYS A 390 -21.10 -0.60 -0.57
CA LYS A 390 -19.64 -0.83 -0.51
C LYS A 390 -19.14 -1.27 -1.87
N ILE A 391 -18.06 -0.64 -2.31
CA ILE A 391 -17.37 -1.04 -3.53
C ILE A 391 -15.93 -1.40 -3.22
N TYR A 392 -15.38 -2.36 -3.95
CA TYR A 392 -13.99 -2.81 -3.87
C TYR A 392 -13.30 -2.46 -5.20
N PRO A 393 -12.58 -1.34 -5.28
CA PRO A 393 -11.90 -0.93 -6.52
C PRO A 393 -10.83 -1.91 -6.94
N PHE A 394 -10.66 -2.06 -8.24
CA PHE A 394 -9.56 -2.86 -8.80
C PHE A 394 -8.24 -2.07 -8.86
N ASN A 395 -8.30 -0.74 -8.75
CA ASN A 395 -7.16 0.19 -8.83
C ASN A 395 -6.88 0.89 -7.51
#